data_c86e165ff1f8a16d14b1567dc913990c
#
_entry.id   c86e165ff1f8a16d14b1567dc913990c
#
_cell.length_a   1.000
_cell.length_b   1.000
_cell.length_c   1.000
_cell.angle_alpha   90.00
_cell.angle_beta   90.00
_cell.angle_gamma   90.00
#
_symmetry.space_group_name_H-M   'P 1'
#
loop_
_entity.id
_entity.type
_entity.pdbx_description
1 polymer ?
#
loop_
_entity_poly.entity_id
_entity_poly.type
_entity_poly.pdbx_seq_one_letter_code
_entity_poly.pdbx_strand_id
1 'polypeptide(L)'
;VELFDDLKPFGISVKYVKENKPEAFEAEITEKTRLVFAETIGNPKLDVTDIQAVAEVAHKHDVPLIVDNTVATPYLIQPLKLGADIVVHSSSKYINGSSDAISGILVCGKGLKWDPDRYPGLAPYRKFGPFAYIAKLRNGLFRNTGACLAPQNAFLHNLGLETLGLRMQRQCDNALELA
;
A
#
# COMPACT_ATOMS: atom_id res chain seq x y z
N VAL A 1 3.29 4.09 -12.16
CA VAL A 1 3.86 3.40 -13.32
C VAL A 1 5.34 3.72 -13.42
N GLU A 2 5.76 4.99 -13.60
CA GLU A 2 7.17 5.38 -13.79
C GLU A 2 8.12 4.81 -12.73
N LEU A 3 7.78 4.95 -11.43
CA LEU A 3 8.59 4.39 -10.35
C LEU A 3 8.87 2.89 -10.51
N PHE A 4 7.88 2.12 -10.96
CA PHE A 4 8.06 0.69 -11.14
C PHE A 4 8.93 0.37 -12.38
N ASP A 5 8.85 1.19 -13.42
CA ASP A 5 9.71 1.05 -14.58
C ASP A 5 11.18 1.37 -14.25
N ASP A 6 11.42 2.33 -13.36
CA ASP A 6 12.74 2.69 -12.86
C ASP A 6 13.40 1.59 -11.99
N LEU A 7 12.65 0.56 -11.60
CA LEU A 7 13.21 -0.58 -10.87
C LEU A 7 13.86 -1.63 -11.78
N LYS A 8 13.66 -1.55 -13.10
CA LYS A 8 14.23 -2.51 -14.08
C LYS A 8 15.76 -2.63 -14.00
N PRO A 9 16.54 -1.54 -13.88
CA PRO A 9 17.99 -1.64 -13.73
C PRO A 9 18.45 -2.40 -12.49
N PHE A 10 17.60 -2.54 -11.48
CA PHE A 10 17.85 -3.30 -10.25
C PHE A 10 17.41 -4.77 -10.36
N GLY A 11 17.07 -5.25 -11.56
CA GLY A 11 16.63 -6.63 -11.80
C GLY A 11 15.18 -6.91 -11.39
N ILE A 12 14.38 -5.87 -11.16
CA ILE A 12 12.96 -6.00 -10.82
C ILE A 12 12.13 -5.78 -12.08
N SER A 13 11.38 -6.80 -12.49
CA SER A 13 10.42 -6.69 -13.59
C SER A 13 9.02 -6.49 -13.05
N VAL A 14 8.23 -5.65 -13.71
CA VAL A 14 6.84 -5.37 -13.36
C VAL A 14 5.92 -5.78 -14.50
N LYS A 15 4.84 -6.47 -14.15
CA LYS A 15 3.75 -6.81 -15.06
C LYS A 15 2.56 -5.93 -14.72
N TYR A 16 2.06 -5.21 -15.70
CA TYR A 16 0.87 -4.38 -15.56
C TYR A 16 -0.36 -5.15 -15.98
N VAL A 17 -1.28 -5.32 -15.03
CA VAL A 17 -2.57 -5.96 -15.28
C VAL A 17 -3.47 -4.98 -16.02
N LYS A 18 -4.08 -5.42 -17.12
CA LYS A 18 -4.89 -4.55 -18.00
C LYS A 18 -6.30 -4.35 -17.48
N GLU A 19 -6.87 -5.36 -16.85
CA GLU A 19 -8.22 -5.36 -16.31
C GLU A 19 -8.17 -5.48 -14.79
N ASN A 20 -8.95 -4.66 -14.10
CA ASN A 20 -9.01 -4.70 -12.63
C ASN A 20 -9.95 -5.83 -12.16
N LYS A 21 -9.59 -7.08 -12.49
CA LYS A 21 -10.31 -8.30 -12.14
C LYS A 21 -9.35 -9.31 -11.51
N PRO A 22 -9.77 -10.08 -10.49
CA PRO A 22 -8.91 -11.06 -9.81
C PRO A 22 -8.23 -12.05 -10.76
N GLU A 23 -8.95 -12.53 -11.78
CA GLU A 23 -8.45 -13.50 -12.76
C GLU A 23 -7.31 -12.92 -13.60
N ALA A 24 -7.35 -11.62 -13.88
CA ALA A 24 -6.31 -10.94 -14.63
C ALA A 24 -5.03 -10.79 -13.79
N PHE A 25 -5.15 -10.61 -12.47
CA PHE A 25 -4.00 -10.67 -11.56
C PHE A 25 -3.44 -12.09 -11.49
N GLU A 26 -4.29 -13.10 -11.36
CA GLU A 26 -3.86 -14.52 -11.28
C GLU A 26 -3.07 -14.93 -12.51
N ALA A 27 -3.50 -14.51 -13.70
CA ALA A 27 -2.85 -14.85 -14.97
C ALA A 27 -1.40 -14.33 -15.09
N GLU A 28 -1.05 -13.26 -14.37
CA GLU A 28 0.29 -12.66 -14.39
C GLU A 28 1.19 -13.13 -13.23
N ILE A 29 0.64 -13.89 -12.26
CA ILE A 29 1.41 -14.44 -11.15
C ILE A 29 2.24 -15.64 -11.64
N THR A 30 3.52 -15.64 -11.28
CA THR A 30 4.47 -16.72 -11.55
C THR A 30 5.26 -17.06 -10.30
N GLU A 31 6.06 -18.13 -10.32
CA GLU A 31 6.98 -18.45 -9.22
C GLU A 31 7.99 -17.34 -8.90
N LYS A 32 8.26 -16.46 -9.87
CA LYS A 32 9.13 -15.29 -9.70
C LYS A 32 8.43 -14.08 -9.09
N THR A 33 7.09 -14.09 -9.02
CA THR A 33 6.32 -12.99 -8.45
C THR A 33 6.61 -12.88 -6.96
N ARG A 34 6.92 -11.66 -6.50
CA ARG A 34 7.27 -11.37 -5.11
C ARG A 34 6.22 -10.55 -4.38
N LEU A 35 5.40 -9.82 -5.11
CA LEU A 35 4.28 -9.06 -4.55
C LEU A 35 3.25 -8.76 -5.63
N VAL A 36 2.02 -8.56 -5.20
CA VAL A 36 0.95 -7.92 -5.98
C VAL A 36 0.75 -6.51 -5.41
N PHE A 37 0.63 -5.53 -6.29
CA PHE A 37 0.37 -4.14 -5.91
C PHE A 37 -0.92 -3.67 -6.59
N ALA A 38 -1.83 -3.07 -5.83
CA ALA A 38 -3.05 -2.49 -6.34
C ALA A 38 -3.35 -1.15 -5.66
N GLU A 39 -4.13 -0.31 -6.31
CA GLU A 39 -4.75 0.87 -5.69
C GLU A 39 -6.19 0.53 -5.32
N THR A 40 -6.66 1.02 -4.17
CA THR A 40 -8.08 0.87 -3.78
C THR A 40 -9.01 1.47 -4.83
N ILE A 41 -8.68 2.69 -5.26
CA ILE A 41 -9.34 3.43 -6.33
C ILE A 41 -8.24 3.93 -7.25
N GLY A 42 -8.26 3.48 -8.50
CA GLY A 42 -7.25 3.82 -9.50
C GLY A 42 -7.29 5.28 -9.91
N ASN A 43 -6.12 5.89 -10.12
CA ASN A 43 -6.01 7.24 -10.63
C ASN A 43 -5.29 7.20 -12.01
N PRO A 44 -5.90 7.69 -13.10
CA PRO A 44 -7.09 8.56 -13.16
C PRO A 44 -8.40 7.84 -13.50
N LYS A 45 -8.41 6.52 -13.68
CA LYS A 45 -9.58 5.79 -14.21
C LYS A 45 -10.72 5.66 -13.22
N LEU A 46 -10.47 5.81 -11.92
CA LEU A 46 -11.42 5.65 -10.81
C LEU A 46 -12.05 4.26 -10.73
N ASP A 47 -11.39 3.26 -11.32
CA ASP A 47 -11.76 1.86 -11.15
C ASP A 47 -11.51 1.42 -9.70
N VAL A 48 -12.47 0.69 -9.15
CA VAL A 48 -12.43 0.20 -7.76
C VAL A 48 -11.95 -1.25 -7.75
N THR A 49 -10.93 -1.53 -6.95
CA THR A 49 -10.37 -2.88 -6.81
C THR A 49 -11.16 -3.70 -5.79
N ASP A 50 -11.57 -4.91 -6.15
CA ASP A 50 -12.03 -5.93 -5.20
C ASP A 50 -10.82 -6.47 -4.43
N ILE A 51 -10.50 -5.80 -3.32
CA ILE A 51 -9.32 -6.10 -2.51
C ILE A 51 -9.37 -7.52 -1.97
N GLN A 52 -10.55 -7.98 -1.53
CA GLN A 52 -10.69 -9.31 -0.95
C GLN A 52 -10.40 -10.38 -2.00
N ALA A 53 -11.02 -10.30 -3.16
CA ALA A 53 -10.80 -11.28 -4.22
C ALA A 53 -9.35 -11.27 -4.74
N VAL A 54 -8.72 -10.09 -4.88
CA VAL A 54 -7.31 -9.99 -5.27
C VAL A 54 -6.39 -10.54 -4.17
N ALA A 55 -6.70 -10.33 -2.88
CA ALA A 55 -5.94 -10.91 -1.77
C ALA A 55 -6.01 -12.45 -1.78
N GLU A 56 -7.20 -13.01 -2.00
CA GLU A 56 -7.39 -14.46 -2.10
C GLU A 56 -6.54 -15.07 -3.23
N VAL A 57 -6.52 -14.42 -4.39
CA VAL A 57 -5.67 -14.82 -5.51
C VAL A 57 -4.18 -14.73 -5.15
N ALA A 58 -3.73 -13.62 -4.59
CA ALA A 58 -2.33 -13.43 -4.21
C ALA A 58 -1.88 -14.48 -3.18
N HIS A 59 -2.69 -14.72 -2.15
CA HIS A 59 -2.39 -15.68 -1.07
C HIS A 59 -2.40 -17.14 -1.53
N LYS A 60 -3.23 -17.50 -2.51
CA LYS A 60 -3.21 -18.82 -3.13
C LYS A 60 -1.83 -19.17 -3.71
N HIS A 61 -1.07 -18.16 -4.11
CA HIS A 61 0.28 -18.27 -4.64
C HIS A 61 1.39 -17.86 -3.64
N ASP A 62 1.05 -17.73 -2.35
CA ASP A 62 1.97 -17.27 -1.30
C ASP A 62 2.64 -15.91 -1.60
N VAL A 63 1.93 -15.01 -2.26
CA VAL A 63 2.38 -13.67 -2.63
C VAL A 63 1.63 -12.64 -1.78
N PRO A 64 2.34 -11.68 -1.13
CA PRO A 64 1.67 -10.62 -0.40
C PRO A 64 0.99 -9.61 -1.33
N LEU A 65 -0.14 -9.08 -0.86
CA LEU A 65 -0.84 -7.97 -1.49
C LEU A 65 -0.51 -6.65 -0.78
N ILE A 66 0.00 -5.70 -1.54
CA ILE A 66 0.20 -4.30 -1.11
C ILE A 66 -0.89 -3.45 -1.75
N VAL A 67 -1.58 -2.66 -0.95
CA VAL A 67 -2.65 -1.76 -1.42
C VAL A 67 -2.30 -0.31 -1.12
N ASP A 68 -2.27 0.50 -2.15
CA ASP A 68 -2.29 1.96 -1.98
C ASP A 68 -3.73 2.42 -1.73
N ASN A 69 -3.96 2.91 -0.52
CA ASN A 69 -5.26 3.35 -0.06
C ASN A 69 -5.35 4.88 0.08
N THR A 70 -4.55 5.59 -0.71
CA THR A 70 -4.46 7.06 -0.64
C THR A 70 -5.79 7.74 -0.90
N VAL A 71 -6.51 7.33 -1.96
CA VAL A 71 -7.77 7.99 -2.38
C VAL A 71 -8.90 7.69 -1.41
N ALA A 72 -9.12 6.41 -1.09
CA ALA A 72 -10.21 6.01 -0.19
C ALA A 72 -9.95 6.39 1.27
N THR A 73 -8.70 6.50 1.70
CA THR A 73 -8.29 6.74 3.08
C THR A 73 -8.71 5.62 4.05
N PRO A 74 -8.18 5.55 5.26
CA PRO A 74 -8.62 4.56 6.25
C PRO A 74 -10.04 4.82 6.77
N TYR A 75 -10.63 5.96 6.42
CA TYR A 75 -12.02 6.28 6.77
C TYR A 75 -13.02 5.49 5.93
N LEU A 76 -12.86 5.47 4.60
CA LEU A 76 -13.79 4.78 3.71
C LEU A 76 -13.53 3.27 3.64
N ILE A 77 -12.25 2.86 3.54
CA ILE A 77 -11.88 1.46 3.39
C ILE A 77 -10.67 1.14 4.27
N GLN A 78 -10.70 -0.06 4.86
CA GLN A 78 -9.60 -0.60 5.66
C GLN A 78 -9.06 -1.88 5.01
N PRO A 79 -8.13 -1.78 4.05
CA PRO A 79 -7.69 -2.91 3.23
C PRO A 79 -7.12 -4.09 4.02
N LEU A 80 -6.49 -3.85 5.18
CA LEU A 80 -6.01 -4.94 6.05
C LEU A 80 -7.13 -5.85 6.55
N LYS A 81 -8.35 -5.34 6.69
CA LYS A 81 -9.53 -6.16 7.07
C LYS A 81 -10.08 -6.96 5.90
N LEU A 82 -9.71 -6.58 4.68
CA LEU A 82 -10.10 -7.23 3.43
C LEU A 82 -9.01 -8.15 2.87
N GLY A 83 -7.97 -8.42 3.66
CA GLY A 83 -6.92 -9.37 3.29
C GLY A 83 -5.63 -8.75 2.74
N ALA A 84 -5.53 -7.44 2.57
CA ALA A 84 -4.26 -6.83 2.23
C ALA A 84 -3.22 -7.07 3.33
N ASP A 85 -1.98 -7.30 2.95
CA ASP A 85 -0.88 -7.55 3.88
C ASP A 85 -0.17 -6.27 4.30
N ILE A 86 -0.06 -5.34 3.35
CA ILE A 86 0.57 -4.04 3.55
C ILE A 86 -0.33 -2.98 2.92
N VAL A 87 -0.51 -1.88 3.63
CA VAL A 87 -1.23 -0.72 3.11
C VAL A 87 -0.29 0.48 3.10
N VAL A 88 -0.30 1.21 1.99
CA VAL A 88 0.43 2.47 1.88
C VAL A 88 -0.53 3.62 1.66
N HIS A 89 -0.14 4.79 2.11
CA HIS A 89 -0.85 6.05 1.88
C HIS A 89 0.15 7.14 1.53
N SER A 90 -0.13 7.91 0.51
CA SER A 90 0.41 9.26 0.42
C SER A 90 -0.36 10.15 1.40
N SER A 91 0.16 10.30 2.61
CA SER A 91 -0.51 11.11 3.64
C SER A 91 -0.53 12.61 3.30
N SER A 92 0.27 13.04 2.32
CA SER A 92 0.24 14.38 1.73
C SER A 92 -1.11 14.75 1.11
N LYS A 93 -1.94 13.75 0.76
CA LYS A 93 -3.22 13.93 0.08
C LYS A 93 -4.36 14.13 1.10
N TYR A 94 -5.33 13.24 1.09
CA TYR A 94 -6.55 13.37 1.89
C TYR A 94 -6.32 13.33 3.41
N ILE A 95 -5.29 12.58 3.88
CA ILE A 95 -4.99 12.53 5.32
C ILE A 95 -4.56 13.91 5.82
N ASN A 96 -3.64 14.58 5.14
CA ASN A 96 -3.26 15.97 5.45
C ASN A 96 -4.41 16.93 5.15
N GLY A 97 -4.95 16.90 3.94
CA GLY A 97 -6.10 17.66 3.49
C GLY A 97 -5.84 19.14 3.13
N SER A 98 -4.70 19.70 3.57
CA SER A 98 -4.35 21.11 3.39
C SER A 98 -3.22 21.34 2.38
N SER A 99 -2.57 20.25 1.90
CA SER A 99 -1.42 20.30 0.98
C SER A 99 -0.20 21.09 1.50
N ASP A 100 -0.06 21.15 2.81
CA ASP A 100 0.98 21.94 3.49
C ASP A 100 2.15 21.07 4.01
N ALA A 101 2.05 19.74 3.88
CA ALA A 101 3.10 18.80 4.27
C ALA A 101 3.15 17.58 3.35
N ILE A 102 4.36 17.10 3.08
CA ILE A 102 4.62 15.90 2.28
C ILE A 102 5.03 14.75 3.20
N SER A 103 4.35 13.60 3.05
CA SER A 103 4.66 12.40 3.82
C SER A 103 4.01 11.15 3.23
N GLY A 104 4.42 9.99 3.74
CA GLY A 104 3.81 8.69 3.47
C GLY A 104 3.66 7.87 4.73
N ILE A 105 2.70 6.95 4.72
CA ILE A 105 2.47 6.00 5.80
C ILE A 105 2.47 4.59 5.19
N LEU A 106 3.14 3.67 5.89
CA LEU A 106 3.13 2.25 5.57
C LEU A 106 2.66 1.49 6.81
N VAL A 107 1.65 0.65 6.63
CA VAL A 107 1.05 -0.17 7.69
C VAL A 107 1.11 -1.63 7.29
N CYS A 108 1.69 -2.48 8.15
CA CYS A 108 1.73 -3.93 7.94
C CYS A 108 0.64 -4.64 8.74
N GLY A 109 0.00 -5.60 8.10
CA GLY A 109 -0.89 -6.56 8.76
C GLY A 109 -0.13 -7.52 9.66
N LYS A 110 -0.82 -8.10 10.64
CA LYS A 110 -0.26 -9.10 11.57
C LYS A 110 -0.21 -10.51 11.00
N GLY A 111 -0.91 -10.75 9.89
CA GLY A 111 -1.05 -12.08 9.28
C GLY A 111 0.08 -12.51 8.34
N LEU A 112 0.98 -11.62 8.01
CA LEU A 112 2.04 -11.85 7.05
C LEU A 112 2.95 -13.00 7.47
N LYS A 113 3.04 -14.02 6.61
CA LYS A 113 4.01 -15.10 6.71
C LYS A 113 5.13 -14.85 5.71
N TRP A 114 6.34 -14.64 6.22
CA TRP A 114 7.51 -14.42 5.39
C TRP A 114 8.29 -15.73 5.24
N ASP A 115 8.22 -16.34 4.06
CA ASP A 115 9.07 -17.49 3.73
C ASP A 115 10.52 -16.99 3.50
N PRO A 116 11.50 -17.45 4.31
CA PRO A 116 12.90 -17.04 4.16
C PRO A 116 13.53 -17.47 2.83
N ASP A 117 13.07 -18.57 2.24
CA ASP A 117 13.60 -19.07 0.97
C ASP A 117 13.10 -18.19 -0.19
N ARG A 118 11.87 -17.74 -0.11
CA ARG A 118 11.29 -16.83 -1.09
C ARG A 118 11.76 -15.38 -0.90
N TYR A 119 12.00 -14.98 0.36
CA TYR A 119 12.45 -13.63 0.75
C TYR A 119 13.75 -13.68 1.55
N PRO A 120 14.88 -14.10 0.95
CA PRO A 120 16.14 -14.33 1.67
C PRO A 120 16.66 -13.06 2.38
N GLY A 121 16.32 -11.87 1.88
CA GLY A 121 16.64 -10.62 2.54
C GLY A 121 15.96 -10.42 3.90
N LEU A 122 14.92 -11.20 4.23
CA LEU A 122 14.21 -11.17 5.52
C LEU A 122 14.72 -12.25 6.49
N ALA A 123 15.51 -13.21 6.04
CA ALA A 123 16.01 -14.30 6.87
C ALA A 123 16.71 -13.83 8.17
N PRO A 124 17.56 -12.78 8.19
CA PRO A 124 18.17 -12.27 9.44
C PRO A 124 17.14 -11.69 10.43
N TYR A 125 15.94 -11.38 9.95
CA TYR A 125 14.85 -10.75 10.74
C TYR A 125 13.77 -11.74 11.16
N ARG A 126 13.90 -13.04 10.82
CA ARG A 126 12.87 -14.06 11.09
C ARG A 126 12.41 -14.13 12.57
N LYS A 127 13.29 -13.75 13.51
CA LYS A 127 12.95 -13.69 14.93
C LYS A 127 11.84 -12.71 15.30
N PHE A 128 11.53 -11.77 14.41
CA PHE A 128 10.45 -10.80 14.58
C PHE A 128 9.11 -11.31 14.03
N GLY A 129 9.05 -12.54 13.48
CA GLY A 129 7.81 -13.13 12.96
C GLY A 129 7.14 -12.25 11.90
N PRO A 130 5.84 -11.93 12.03
CA PRO A 130 5.11 -11.09 11.08
C PRO A 130 5.72 -9.69 10.88
N PHE A 131 6.48 -9.21 11.86
CA PHE A 131 7.13 -7.90 11.83
C PHE A 131 8.53 -7.90 11.17
N ALA A 132 8.97 -9.03 10.61
CA ALA A 132 10.29 -9.16 9.96
C ALA A 132 10.48 -8.10 8.87
N TYR A 133 9.45 -7.84 8.05
CA TYR A 133 9.50 -6.83 7.01
C TYR A 133 9.70 -5.42 7.57
N ILE A 134 8.91 -5.00 8.55
CA ILE A 134 9.06 -3.69 9.21
C ILE A 134 10.42 -3.57 9.90
N ALA A 135 10.88 -4.61 10.58
CA ALA A 135 12.17 -4.62 11.23
C ALA A 135 13.32 -4.43 10.21
N LYS A 136 13.26 -5.13 9.07
CA LYS A 136 14.22 -4.95 7.98
C LYS A 136 14.15 -3.55 7.38
N LEU A 137 12.95 -3.08 7.08
CA LEU A 137 12.74 -1.75 6.49
C LEU A 137 13.34 -0.66 7.39
N ARG A 138 13.05 -0.69 8.69
CA ARG A 138 13.54 0.30 9.66
C ARG A 138 15.05 0.22 9.85
N ASN A 139 15.62 -0.98 9.98
CA ASN A 139 17.06 -1.17 10.23
C ASN A 139 17.91 -1.11 8.95
N GLY A 140 17.30 -1.18 7.78
CA GLY A 140 17.97 -1.11 6.49
C GLY A 140 17.67 0.19 5.76
N LEU A 141 16.78 0.12 4.80
CA LEU A 141 16.52 1.22 3.86
C LEU A 141 16.15 2.53 4.56
N PHE A 142 15.19 2.51 5.48
CA PHE A 142 14.70 3.70 6.18
C PHE A 142 15.83 4.40 6.95
N ARG A 143 16.61 3.64 7.74
CA ARG A 143 17.76 4.18 8.49
C ARG A 143 18.85 4.72 7.57
N ASN A 144 19.17 3.97 6.51
CA ASN A 144 20.31 4.31 5.65
C ASN A 144 20.02 5.47 4.70
N THR A 145 18.78 5.66 4.28
CA THR A 145 18.36 6.81 3.45
C THR A 145 18.07 8.06 4.28
N GLY A 146 17.92 7.92 5.61
CA GLY A 146 17.57 9.03 6.49
C GLY A 146 16.15 9.57 6.31
N ALA A 147 15.27 8.79 5.68
CA ALA A 147 13.88 9.17 5.42
C ALA A 147 13.08 9.23 6.74
N CYS A 148 13.18 10.34 7.44
CA CYS A 148 12.47 10.60 8.69
C CYS A 148 11.51 11.78 8.54
N LEU A 149 10.25 11.57 8.95
CA LEU A 149 9.26 12.65 8.94
C LEU A 149 9.65 13.73 9.94
N ALA A 150 9.73 14.98 9.48
CA ALA A 150 9.97 16.12 10.37
C ALA A 150 8.83 16.25 11.40
N PRO A 151 9.12 16.59 12.66
CA PRO A 151 8.09 16.73 13.70
C PRO A 151 7.01 17.75 13.33
N GLN A 152 7.36 18.82 12.66
CA GLN A 152 6.40 19.82 12.16
C GLN A 152 5.42 19.21 11.15
N ASN A 153 5.92 18.42 10.19
CA ASN A 153 5.06 17.76 9.22
C ASN A 153 4.15 16.71 9.91
N ALA A 154 4.66 16.00 10.92
CA ALA A 154 3.86 15.08 11.71
C ALA A 154 2.71 15.79 12.44
N PHE A 155 2.98 16.97 12.99
CA PHE A 155 1.97 17.81 13.63
C PHE A 155 0.88 18.25 12.64
N LEU A 156 1.26 18.73 11.45
CA LEU A 156 0.30 19.12 10.40
C LEU A 156 -0.57 17.94 9.93
N HIS A 157 0.02 16.77 9.80
CA HIS A 157 -0.77 15.56 9.46
C HIS A 157 -1.74 15.18 10.58
N ASN A 158 -1.36 15.33 11.85
CA ASN A 158 -2.28 15.09 12.97
C ASN A 158 -3.46 16.05 12.95
N LEU A 159 -3.24 17.33 12.66
CA LEU A 159 -4.34 18.29 12.48
C LEU A 159 -5.28 17.87 11.34
N GLY A 160 -4.72 17.43 10.21
CA GLY A 160 -5.51 16.91 9.09
C GLY A 160 -6.35 15.70 9.47
N LEU A 161 -5.81 14.78 10.27
CA LEU A 161 -6.53 13.59 10.75
C LEU A 161 -7.77 13.92 11.58
N GLU A 162 -7.73 14.99 12.38
CA GLU A 162 -8.87 15.38 13.24
C GLU A 162 -10.15 15.65 12.44
N THR A 163 -10.02 16.11 11.20
CA THR A 163 -11.16 16.42 10.33
C THR A 163 -11.36 15.42 9.19
N LEU A 164 -10.54 14.37 9.11
CA LEU A 164 -10.55 13.44 7.97
C LEU A 164 -11.94 12.86 7.70
N GLY A 165 -12.62 12.36 8.71
CA GLY A 165 -13.95 11.76 8.57
C GLY A 165 -14.98 12.74 8.02
N LEU A 166 -15.00 13.96 8.57
CA LEU A 166 -15.92 15.01 8.10
C LEU A 166 -15.65 15.41 6.65
N ARG A 167 -14.38 15.58 6.30
CA ARG A 167 -13.99 15.96 4.93
C ARG A 167 -14.32 14.86 3.92
N MET A 168 -13.97 13.62 4.23
CA MET A 168 -14.22 12.49 3.34
C MET A 168 -15.72 12.27 3.13
N GLN A 169 -16.52 12.34 4.19
CA GLN A 169 -17.99 12.23 4.05
C GLN A 169 -18.54 13.33 3.13
N ARG A 170 -18.17 14.58 3.36
CA ARG A 170 -18.65 15.71 2.54
C ARG A 170 -18.19 15.57 1.07
N GLN A 171 -16.95 15.11 0.84
CA GLN A 171 -16.44 14.91 -0.52
C GLN A 171 -17.20 13.81 -1.24
N CYS A 172 -17.53 12.71 -0.56
CA CYS A 172 -18.33 11.63 -1.14
C CYS A 172 -19.76 12.10 -1.47
N ASP A 173 -20.40 12.83 -0.55
CA ASP A 173 -21.75 13.36 -0.76
C ASP A 173 -21.77 14.30 -1.98
N ASN A 174 -20.80 15.22 -2.07
CA ASN A 174 -20.69 16.13 -3.20
C ASN A 174 -20.41 15.39 -4.53
N ALA A 175 -19.54 14.38 -4.49
CA ALA A 175 -19.23 13.59 -5.69
C ALA A 175 -20.46 12.83 -6.19
N LEU A 176 -21.25 12.28 -5.28
CA LEU A 176 -22.48 11.56 -5.62
C LEU A 176 -23.55 12.50 -6.21
N GLU A 177 -23.64 13.74 -5.71
CA GLU A 177 -24.60 14.74 -6.23
C GLU A 177 -24.22 15.22 -7.64
N LEU A 178 -22.89 15.24 -7.95
CA LEU A 178 -22.39 15.70 -9.24
C LEU A 178 -22.38 14.63 -10.34
N ALA A 179 -22.45 13.34 -9.96
CA ALA A 179 -22.36 12.21 -10.87
C ALA A 179 -23.73 11.88 -11.52
#